data_c7e78f4338b17e2799fe353e8c85a94a
#
_entry.id   c7e78f4338b17e2799fe353e8c85a94a
#
_cell.length_a   1.000
_cell.length_b   1.000
_cell.length_c   1.000
_cell.angle_alpha   90.00
_cell.angle_beta   90.00
_cell.angle_gamma   90.00
#
_symmetry.space_group_name_H-M   'P 1'
#
loop_
_entity.id
_entity.type
_entity.pdbx_description
1 polymer ?
#
loop_
_entity_poly.entity_id
_entity_poly.type
_entity_poly.pdbx_seq_one_letter_code
_entity_poly.pdbx_strand_id
1 'polypeptide(L)'
;ASADEVGAAFDRVVASAKQHVPGATIDGVAVQRMEKQGTEVIIGVTKDPQFGPVLMFGLGGVLVEVLKDVAFRIVPIVERDARQMIEEIKGYPLLQGYRGQEAADLGKLRALLLQVSSFIEAHPEVAELDLNPVFAYKDGAIAVDARIVIE
;
A
#
# COMPACT_ATOMS: atom_id res chain seq x y z
N ALA A 1 25.36 -0.22 -1.97
CA ALA A 1 25.76 -1.39 -1.20
C ALA A 1 26.77 -2.19 -2.05
N SER A 2 27.85 -2.69 -1.45
CA SER A 2 28.80 -3.61 -2.08
C SER A 2 28.33 -5.06 -1.95
N ALA A 3 28.93 -5.99 -2.70
CA ALA A 3 28.62 -7.42 -2.59
C ALA A 3 28.90 -7.95 -1.16
N ASP A 4 29.98 -7.46 -0.53
CA ASP A 4 30.34 -7.85 0.84
C ASP A 4 29.32 -7.36 1.87
N GLU A 5 28.78 -6.15 1.70
CA GLU A 5 27.70 -5.61 2.56
C GLU A 5 26.39 -6.42 2.43
N VAL A 6 26.08 -6.91 1.21
CA VAL A 6 24.90 -7.76 0.98
C VAL A 6 25.10 -9.11 1.67
N GLY A 7 26.28 -9.74 1.55
CA GLY A 7 26.59 -10.99 2.26
C GLY A 7 26.46 -10.84 3.77
N ALA A 8 27.08 -9.82 4.35
CA ALA A 8 27.00 -9.54 5.78
C ALA A 8 25.57 -9.23 6.25
N ALA A 9 24.75 -8.58 5.42
CA ALA A 9 23.33 -8.33 5.72
C ALA A 9 22.52 -9.63 5.71
N PHE A 10 22.75 -10.50 4.72
CA PHE A 10 22.12 -11.82 4.64
C PHE A 10 22.39 -12.64 5.92
N ASP A 11 23.65 -12.75 6.33
CA ASP A 11 24.01 -13.52 7.52
C ASP A 11 23.34 -12.96 8.77
N ARG A 12 23.29 -11.63 8.94
CA ARG A 12 22.63 -10.98 10.08
C ARG A 12 21.13 -11.26 10.10
N VAL A 13 20.43 -11.14 8.96
CA VAL A 13 18.98 -11.34 8.87
C VAL A 13 18.64 -12.79 9.19
N VAL A 14 19.37 -13.76 8.61
CA VAL A 14 19.18 -15.19 8.85
C VAL A 14 19.47 -15.56 10.32
N ALA A 15 20.54 -15.04 10.89
CA ALA A 15 20.89 -15.29 12.29
C ALA A 15 19.81 -14.71 13.22
N SER A 16 19.34 -13.49 12.96
CA SER A 16 18.26 -12.86 13.74
C SER A 16 16.96 -13.67 13.67
N ALA A 17 16.55 -14.12 12.50
CA ALA A 17 15.34 -14.93 12.34
C ALA A 17 15.43 -16.24 13.13
N LYS A 18 16.56 -16.96 13.06
CA LYS A 18 16.80 -18.20 13.83
C LYS A 18 16.82 -17.98 15.34
N GLN A 19 17.32 -16.82 15.77
CA GLN A 19 17.35 -16.47 17.20
C GLN A 19 15.96 -16.21 17.76
N HIS A 20 15.10 -15.49 17.02
CA HIS A 20 13.75 -15.13 17.48
C HIS A 20 12.74 -16.26 17.31
N VAL A 21 12.91 -17.10 16.28
CA VAL A 21 12.02 -18.25 16.02
C VAL A 21 12.90 -19.50 15.81
N PRO A 22 13.33 -20.15 16.89
CA PRO A 22 14.09 -21.40 16.80
C PRO A 22 13.27 -22.47 16.07
N GLY A 23 13.84 -23.05 15.00
CA GLY A 23 13.17 -24.06 14.18
C GLY A 23 12.41 -23.51 12.96
N ALA A 24 12.42 -22.20 12.72
CA ALA A 24 11.88 -21.65 11.48
C ALA A 24 12.62 -22.19 10.25
N THR A 25 11.86 -22.63 9.25
CA THR A 25 12.40 -22.92 7.92
C THR A 25 12.61 -21.59 7.21
N ILE A 26 13.84 -21.36 6.75
CA ILE A 26 14.21 -20.12 6.04
C ILE A 26 14.54 -20.51 4.60
N ASP A 27 13.63 -20.16 3.68
CA ASP A 27 13.80 -20.48 2.25
C ASP A 27 14.72 -19.50 1.55
N GLY A 28 14.95 -18.32 2.13
CA GLY A 28 15.83 -17.30 1.59
C GLY A 28 15.62 -15.91 2.18
N VAL A 29 16.21 -14.92 1.55
CA VAL A 29 16.07 -13.49 1.89
C VAL A 29 15.63 -12.73 0.64
N ALA A 30 14.56 -11.95 0.75
CA ALA A 30 14.13 -11.06 -0.32
C ALA A 30 15.05 -9.82 -0.38
N VAL A 31 15.53 -9.50 -1.59
CA VAL A 31 16.31 -8.28 -1.84
C VAL A 31 15.45 -7.34 -2.69
N GLN A 32 15.12 -6.19 -2.12
CA GLN A 32 14.28 -5.18 -2.77
C GLN A 32 15.05 -3.87 -2.93
N ARG A 33 14.66 -3.09 -3.94
CA ARG A 33 15.14 -1.72 -4.09
C ARG A 33 14.65 -0.88 -2.91
N MET A 34 15.56 -0.09 -2.32
CA MET A 34 15.16 0.90 -1.32
C MET A 34 14.58 2.11 -2.05
N GLU A 35 13.27 2.31 -1.90
CA GLU A 35 12.60 3.47 -2.47
C GLU A 35 12.79 4.72 -1.60
N LYS A 36 12.76 5.89 -2.22
CA LYS A 36 12.76 7.17 -1.49
C LYS A 36 11.42 7.32 -0.78
N GLN A 37 11.44 7.92 0.39
CA GLN A 37 10.21 8.23 1.10
C GLN A 37 9.38 9.25 0.31
N GLY A 38 8.11 8.93 0.09
CA GLY A 38 7.09 9.78 -0.51
C GLY A 38 5.98 10.08 0.49
N THR A 39 4.90 10.69 0.03
CA THR A 39 3.68 10.77 0.84
C THR A 39 3.07 9.37 0.93
N GLU A 40 2.95 8.85 2.15
CA GLU A 40 2.43 7.51 2.38
C GLU A 40 0.91 7.49 2.28
N VAL A 41 0.39 6.60 1.44
CA VAL A 41 -1.03 6.27 1.37
C VAL A 41 -1.21 4.76 1.51
N ILE A 42 -2.41 4.35 1.86
CA ILE A 42 -2.84 2.95 1.95
C ILE A 42 -4.01 2.70 1.01
N ILE A 43 -4.02 1.53 0.39
CA ILE A 43 -5.12 1.04 -0.43
C ILE A 43 -5.42 -0.37 0.02
N GLY A 44 -6.63 -0.59 0.52
CA GLY A 44 -7.06 -1.89 0.99
C GLY A 44 -8.35 -2.35 0.31
N VAL A 45 -8.56 -3.65 0.26
CA VAL A 45 -9.83 -4.25 -0.11
C VAL A 45 -10.16 -5.35 0.89
N THR A 46 -11.41 -5.41 1.29
CA THR A 46 -11.97 -6.50 2.09
C THR A 46 -13.36 -6.87 1.57
N LYS A 47 -13.71 -8.16 1.65
CA LYS A 47 -15.07 -8.60 1.34
C LYS A 47 -15.99 -8.35 2.52
N ASP A 48 -16.99 -7.52 2.31
CA ASP A 48 -18.12 -7.34 3.24
C ASP A 48 -19.19 -8.40 2.93
N PRO A 49 -19.76 -9.07 3.94
CA PRO A 49 -20.78 -10.10 3.72
C PRO A 49 -22.07 -9.62 3.04
N GLN A 50 -22.39 -8.32 3.13
CA GLN A 50 -23.59 -7.73 2.54
C GLN A 50 -23.33 -7.00 1.24
N PHE A 51 -22.16 -6.31 1.14
CA PHE A 51 -21.86 -5.42 0.03
C PHE A 51 -20.86 -6.00 -0.97
N GLY A 52 -20.25 -7.15 -0.66
CA GLY A 52 -19.16 -7.69 -1.46
C GLY A 52 -17.84 -6.94 -1.25
N PRO A 53 -16.96 -6.87 -2.25
CA PRO A 53 -15.66 -6.24 -2.06
C PRO A 53 -15.77 -4.72 -1.88
N VAL A 54 -15.15 -4.22 -0.82
CA VAL A 54 -15.10 -2.79 -0.44
C VAL A 54 -13.66 -2.31 -0.52
N LEU A 55 -13.44 -1.32 -1.37
CA LEU A 55 -12.16 -0.65 -1.56
C LEU A 55 -12.01 0.50 -0.55
N MET A 56 -10.86 0.57 0.08
CA MET A 56 -10.46 1.60 1.04
C MET A 56 -9.28 2.40 0.48
N PHE A 57 -9.28 3.71 0.73
CA PHE A 57 -8.15 4.61 0.50
C PHE A 57 -7.96 5.52 1.70
N GLY A 58 -6.71 5.77 2.09
CA GLY A 58 -6.37 6.71 3.16
C GLY A 58 -4.92 7.14 3.14
N LEU A 59 -4.57 8.08 4.03
CA LEU A 59 -3.16 8.37 4.31
C LEU A 59 -2.55 7.22 5.10
N GLY A 60 -1.28 6.93 4.82
CA GLY A 60 -0.51 5.93 5.54
C GLY A 60 0.11 6.42 6.85
N GLY A 61 0.90 5.54 7.47
CA GLY A 61 1.64 5.84 8.69
C GLY A 61 0.74 6.12 9.90
N VAL A 62 1.27 6.89 10.84
CA VAL A 62 0.60 7.22 12.12
C VAL A 62 -0.78 7.89 11.92
N LEU A 63 -0.99 8.56 10.79
CA LEU A 63 -2.23 9.30 10.54
C LEU A 63 -3.43 8.37 10.39
N VAL A 64 -3.30 7.22 9.73
CA VAL A 64 -4.39 6.27 9.59
C VAL A 64 -4.75 5.60 10.93
N GLU A 65 -3.72 5.27 11.72
CA GLU A 65 -3.91 4.60 13.02
C GLU A 65 -4.65 5.49 14.03
N VAL A 66 -4.32 6.78 14.06
CA VAL A 66 -4.85 7.73 15.05
C VAL A 66 -6.13 8.40 14.56
N LEU A 67 -6.17 8.86 13.30
CA LEU A 67 -7.28 9.67 12.79
C LEU A 67 -8.36 8.86 12.08
N LYS A 68 -8.06 7.62 11.67
CA LYS A 68 -8.94 6.76 10.87
C LYS A 68 -9.51 7.51 9.66
N ASP A 69 -8.66 8.29 9.01
CA ASP A 69 -9.01 9.16 7.90
C ASP A 69 -8.97 8.37 6.60
N VAL A 70 -10.06 7.68 6.32
CA VAL A 70 -10.19 6.74 5.21
C VAL A 70 -11.52 6.95 4.47
N ALA A 71 -11.47 6.71 3.18
CA ALA A 71 -12.62 6.69 2.28
C ALA A 71 -12.92 5.26 1.82
N PHE A 72 -14.19 4.93 1.63
CA PHE A 72 -14.61 3.60 1.20
C PHE A 72 -15.53 3.67 -0.03
N ARG A 73 -15.40 2.68 -0.93
CA ARG A 73 -16.33 2.47 -2.05
C ARG A 73 -16.54 0.98 -2.29
N ILE A 74 -17.73 0.62 -2.70
CA ILE A 74 -18.03 -0.75 -3.16
C ILE A 74 -17.43 -0.93 -4.56
N VAL A 75 -16.74 -2.04 -4.79
CA VAL A 75 -16.23 -2.41 -6.11
C VAL A 75 -17.40 -2.93 -6.97
N PRO A 76 -17.48 -2.55 -8.27
CA PRO A 76 -16.52 -1.78 -9.04
C PRO A 76 -16.65 -0.26 -8.85
N ILE A 77 -15.51 0.45 -8.93
CA ILE A 77 -15.48 1.91 -8.90
C ILE A 77 -15.24 2.49 -10.30
N VAL A 78 -15.66 3.74 -10.50
CA VAL A 78 -15.40 4.51 -11.71
C VAL A 78 -14.49 5.72 -11.40
N GLU A 79 -14.00 6.40 -12.45
CA GLU A 79 -13.08 7.56 -12.32
C GLU A 79 -13.57 8.64 -11.33
N ARG A 80 -14.88 8.90 -11.33
CA ARG A 80 -15.49 9.84 -10.38
C ARG A 80 -15.29 9.38 -8.92
N ASP A 81 -15.50 8.09 -8.67
CA ASP A 81 -15.41 7.52 -7.32
C ASP A 81 -13.97 7.53 -6.84
N ALA A 82 -13.01 7.15 -7.69
CA ALA A 82 -11.59 7.20 -7.39
C ALA A 82 -11.13 8.63 -7.04
N ARG A 83 -11.60 9.63 -7.79
CA ARG A 83 -11.34 11.03 -7.49
C ARG A 83 -11.93 11.44 -6.14
N GLN A 84 -13.19 11.14 -5.90
CA GLN A 84 -13.88 11.49 -4.65
C GLN A 84 -13.22 10.84 -3.44
N MET A 85 -12.82 9.56 -3.52
CA MET A 85 -12.09 8.88 -2.44
C MET A 85 -10.83 9.62 -2.01
N ILE A 86 -10.07 10.14 -2.98
CA ILE A 86 -8.85 10.89 -2.70
C ILE A 86 -9.17 12.26 -2.09
N GLU A 87 -10.20 12.95 -2.60
CA GLU A 87 -10.56 14.31 -2.21
C GLU A 87 -11.31 14.39 -0.86
N GLU A 88 -12.02 13.33 -0.45
CA GLU A 88 -12.86 13.34 0.76
C GLU A 88 -12.10 13.04 2.06
N ILE A 89 -10.89 12.50 1.98
CA ILE A 89 -10.07 12.31 3.18
C ILE A 89 -9.62 13.68 3.73
N LYS A 90 -9.62 13.85 5.05
CA LYS A 90 -9.19 15.09 5.72
C LYS A 90 -7.74 15.45 5.41
N GLY A 91 -6.92 14.42 5.20
CA GLY A 91 -5.51 14.56 4.84
C GLY A 91 -5.25 14.92 3.38
N TYR A 92 -6.26 15.10 2.55
CA TYR A 92 -6.12 15.50 1.14
C TYR A 92 -5.14 16.66 0.90
N PRO A 93 -5.12 17.75 1.73
CA PRO A 93 -4.14 18.81 1.54
C PRO A 93 -2.66 18.38 1.57
N LEU A 94 -2.34 17.27 2.24
CA LEU A 94 -0.97 16.72 2.24
C LEU A 94 -0.61 16.15 0.87
N LEU A 95 -1.57 15.58 0.16
CA LEU A 95 -1.39 15.08 -1.22
C LEU A 95 -1.24 16.23 -2.23
N GLN A 96 -1.78 17.41 -1.93
CA GLN A 96 -1.64 18.60 -2.77
C GLN A 96 -0.30 19.33 -2.56
N GLY A 97 0.52 18.88 -1.63
CA GLY A 97 1.76 19.54 -1.22
C GLY A 97 1.54 20.48 -0.04
N TYR A 98 2.24 20.21 1.06
CA TYR A 98 2.12 20.97 2.29
C TYR A 98 3.50 21.29 2.86
N ARG A 99 3.70 22.55 3.31
CA ARG A 99 4.95 23.02 3.94
C ARG A 99 6.23 22.71 3.16
N GLY A 100 6.19 22.87 1.84
CA GLY A 100 7.35 22.66 0.97
C GLY A 100 7.53 21.22 0.48
N GLN A 101 6.63 20.31 0.82
CA GLN A 101 6.57 18.98 0.19
C GLN A 101 5.96 19.12 -1.21
N GLU A 102 6.48 18.35 -2.16
CA GLU A 102 5.93 18.29 -3.51
C GLU A 102 4.54 17.64 -3.50
N ALA A 103 3.64 18.11 -4.37
CA ALA A 103 2.34 17.51 -4.55
C ALA A 103 2.48 16.09 -5.15
N ALA A 104 1.65 15.16 -4.70
CA ALA A 104 1.56 13.83 -5.28
C ALA A 104 0.86 13.85 -6.64
N ASP A 105 1.19 12.89 -7.50
CA ASP A 105 0.46 12.66 -8.76
C ASP A 105 -0.90 12.02 -8.47
N LEU A 106 -1.92 12.87 -8.30
CA LEU A 106 -3.29 12.43 -8.03
C LEU A 106 -3.87 11.62 -9.20
N GLY A 107 -3.38 11.85 -10.42
CA GLY A 107 -3.77 11.07 -11.60
C GLY A 107 -3.30 9.62 -11.50
N LYS A 108 -2.07 9.41 -11.06
CA LYS A 108 -1.54 8.07 -10.82
C LYS A 108 -2.21 7.36 -9.66
N LEU A 109 -2.53 8.07 -8.58
CA LEU A 109 -3.29 7.49 -7.46
C LEU A 109 -4.69 7.05 -7.91
N ARG A 110 -5.42 7.87 -8.71
CA ARG A 110 -6.71 7.45 -9.29
C ARG A 110 -6.56 6.23 -10.18
N ALA A 111 -5.57 6.23 -11.08
CA ALA A 111 -5.31 5.08 -11.93
C ALA A 111 -5.03 3.80 -11.13
N LEU A 112 -4.27 3.91 -10.03
CA LEU A 112 -4.00 2.77 -9.15
C LEU A 112 -5.27 2.24 -8.47
N LEU A 113 -6.15 3.10 -7.97
CA LEU A 113 -7.45 2.71 -7.39
C LEU A 113 -8.31 1.97 -8.41
N LEU A 114 -8.38 2.45 -9.65
CA LEU A 114 -9.12 1.79 -10.74
C LEU A 114 -8.50 0.43 -11.12
N GLN A 115 -7.17 0.34 -11.13
CA GLN A 115 -6.48 -0.93 -11.38
C GLN A 115 -6.76 -1.95 -10.26
N VAL A 116 -6.76 -1.53 -9.00
CA VAL A 116 -7.12 -2.41 -7.87
C VAL A 116 -8.58 -2.86 -8.00
N SER A 117 -9.50 -1.95 -8.31
CA SER A 117 -10.91 -2.32 -8.55
C SER A 117 -11.05 -3.37 -9.65
N SER A 118 -10.42 -3.14 -10.81
CA SER A 118 -10.47 -4.10 -11.93
C SER A 118 -9.79 -5.43 -11.60
N PHE A 119 -8.72 -5.41 -10.82
CA PHE A 119 -8.05 -6.62 -10.33
C PHE A 119 -8.99 -7.46 -9.46
N ILE A 120 -9.70 -6.83 -8.52
CA ILE A 120 -10.66 -7.51 -7.63
C ILE A 120 -11.85 -8.07 -8.41
N GLU A 121 -12.35 -7.37 -9.44
CA GLU A 121 -13.40 -7.91 -10.32
C GLU A 121 -12.95 -9.14 -11.09
N ALA A 122 -11.69 -9.17 -11.54
CA ALA A 122 -11.12 -10.30 -12.27
C ALA A 122 -10.75 -11.49 -11.37
N HIS A 123 -10.59 -11.26 -10.05
CA HIS A 123 -10.13 -12.24 -9.07
C HIS A 123 -11.09 -12.35 -7.88
N PRO A 124 -12.28 -12.96 -8.07
CA PRO A 124 -13.28 -13.08 -7.02
C PRO A 124 -12.83 -13.95 -5.83
N GLU A 125 -11.78 -14.75 -5.99
CA GLU A 125 -11.13 -15.53 -4.94
C GLU A 125 -10.34 -14.69 -3.94
N VAL A 126 -10.06 -13.41 -4.24
CA VAL A 126 -9.35 -12.52 -3.31
C VAL A 126 -10.31 -12.08 -2.19
N ALA A 127 -9.99 -12.48 -0.96
CA ALA A 127 -10.72 -12.09 0.25
C ALA A 127 -10.26 -10.73 0.79
N GLU A 128 -8.94 -10.52 0.81
CA GLU A 128 -8.33 -9.29 1.26
C GLU A 128 -7.17 -8.89 0.34
N LEU A 129 -7.00 -7.59 0.16
CA LEU A 129 -5.83 -6.99 -0.46
C LEU A 129 -5.41 -5.79 0.37
N ASP A 130 -4.11 -5.67 0.68
CA ASP A 130 -3.54 -4.52 1.38
C ASP A 130 -2.26 -4.08 0.68
N LEU A 131 -2.26 -2.85 0.17
CA LEU A 131 -1.09 -2.15 -0.34
C LEU A 131 -0.70 -1.11 0.71
N ASN A 132 0.31 -1.40 1.54
CA ASN A 132 0.66 -0.60 2.69
C ASN A 132 2.16 -0.74 3.04
N PRO A 133 2.96 0.33 2.82
CA PRO A 133 2.56 1.60 2.24
C PRO A 133 2.60 1.64 0.71
N VAL A 134 1.85 2.57 0.16
CA VAL A 134 2.06 3.10 -1.19
C VAL A 134 2.71 4.47 -1.07
N PHE A 135 3.87 4.67 -1.69
CA PHE A 135 4.53 5.97 -1.75
C PHE A 135 4.03 6.74 -2.97
N ALA A 136 3.43 7.89 -2.71
CA ALA A 136 3.00 8.83 -3.74
C ALA A 136 4.06 9.91 -3.94
N TYR A 137 4.45 10.12 -5.20
CA TYR A 137 5.42 11.12 -5.65
C TYR A 137 4.76 12.09 -6.63
N LYS A 138 5.46 13.13 -7.03
CA LYS A 138 5.00 14.09 -8.03
C LYS A 138 4.81 13.51 -9.43
N ASP A 139 5.46 12.39 -9.72
CA ASP A 139 5.54 11.76 -11.04
C ASP A 139 5.13 10.30 -11.03
N GLY A 140 4.47 9.83 -9.96
CA GLY A 140 3.99 8.47 -9.86
C GLY A 140 3.62 8.01 -8.46
N ALA A 141 3.32 6.71 -8.35
CA ALA A 141 3.10 6.03 -7.09
C ALA A 141 3.64 4.60 -7.17
N ILE A 142 4.15 4.09 -6.05
CA ILE A 142 4.67 2.73 -5.97
C ILE A 142 4.19 2.05 -4.67
N ALA A 143 3.62 0.86 -4.79
CA ALA A 143 3.38 0.00 -3.64
C ALA A 143 4.71 -0.62 -3.18
N VAL A 144 5.06 -0.44 -1.92
CA VAL A 144 6.31 -0.94 -1.33
C VAL A 144 6.09 -2.30 -0.69
N ASP A 145 4.89 -2.52 -0.18
CA ASP A 145 4.46 -3.82 0.34
C ASP A 145 3.04 -4.14 -0.15
N ALA A 146 2.78 -5.44 -0.35
CA ALA A 146 1.49 -5.94 -0.79
C ALA A 146 1.18 -7.27 -0.10
N ARG A 147 0.00 -7.35 0.50
CA ARG A 147 -0.53 -8.59 1.07
C ARG A 147 -1.84 -8.94 0.38
N ILE A 148 -1.98 -10.18 -0.06
CA ILE A 148 -3.21 -10.71 -0.67
C ILE A 148 -3.60 -11.99 0.08
N VAL A 149 -4.85 -12.09 0.48
CA VAL A 149 -5.46 -13.29 1.08
C VAL A 149 -6.47 -13.86 0.09
N ILE A 150 -6.39 -15.15 -0.17
CA ILE A 150 -7.24 -15.89 -1.09
C ILE A 150 -8.09 -16.87 -0.27
N GLU A 151 -9.36 -16.98 -0.59
CA GLU A 151 -10.32 -17.96 -0.04
C GLU A 151 -10.48 -19.17 -0.97
#